data_4da05cdce378f24b66122249f03bca96
#
_entry.id   4da05cdce378f24b66122249f03bca96
#
_cell.length_a   1.000
_cell.length_b   1.000
_cell.length_c   1.000
_cell.angle_alpha   90.00
_cell.angle_beta   90.00
_cell.angle_gamma   90.00
#
_symmetry.space_group_name_H-M   'P 1'
#
loop_
_entity.id
_entity.type
_entity.pdbx_description
1 polymer ?
#
loop_
_entity_poly.entity_id
_entity_poly.type
_entity_poly.pdbx_seq_one_letter_code
_entity_poly.pdbx_strand_id
1 'polypeptide(L)'
;MGLREGIPGTVFRADYQPPDFSVSHVALEVSIFDGLTEVVATLSLERNGPEGAPLKLDGEQLDLQWIELDGQRLAESGFELTANQLVIPNLPDRCVVRTCVQICPEENTSLEGFYRSQSAYCTQCEAEGFRKITYYPDRPDVLAIYTVTLEADRQTCPVLLSNGNLILEEEAAEGRHRATWHDPFPKPAHLFAMVAGDLKQVSDVFTTCSGKPVDLRIWVEEKDVNYCDYAMQSLKNAMLWDEQVYGLEYDLDLYNIVAVDDFNMGAMENKSLNVFNTSCVLAHPDITTDAGFQRVEGVVAHEYFHNYSGNRVTCRDWFQLTLKEGFTVFRDSEFSADINSRGVKRVEDVIFLRTHQFAEDAGPMAHPVRPDAFVDISNFYTLTVYEKGAEVVRMLHTLLGHKQFIEGASLYFRRFDGQAVTCDDFVDCMAEASGRDLAQFRRWYAQAGTPEVIANGHYDQAAEQYHLTLKQLNRPTPGQTDKAPLPIPVATGLLVDGKPIPLDSGTTRILELSEPEQTFTFDGVLARPVASLLRGFSAPVRLTIDQSESDLLTLMSGDDDDFVAWDAAQSLLARAIEALDLTGQESKIHSALREAIERVLVGPMDAAM
;
A
#
# COMPACT_ATOMS: atom_id res chain seq x y z
N MET A 1 31.02 -16.79 1.19
CA MET A 1 30.31 -16.19 2.34
C MET A 1 31.07 -14.92 2.68
N GLY A 2 30.68 -13.78 2.12
CA GLY A 2 31.21 -12.46 2.50
C GLY A 2 30.65 -12.08 3.86
N LEU A 3 31.48 -11.52 4.73
CA LEU A 3 31.07 -10.95 6.00
C LEU A 3 29.99 -9.88 5.71
N ARG A 4 28.81 -10.04 6.29
CA ARG A 4 27.76 -9.02 6.29
C ARG A 4 28.20 -7.94 7.27
N GLU A 5 28.95 -6.94 6.80
CA GLU A 5 29.26 -5.74 7.58
C GLU A 5 28.06 -4.78 7.43
N GLY A 6 27.12 -4.83 8.39
CA GLY A 6 26.09 -3.81 8.55
C GLY A 6 26.56 -2.67 9.47
N ILE A 7 25.94 -1.51 9.33
CA ILE A 7 26.00 -0.46 10.34
C ILE A 7 25.44 -1.05 11.66
N PRO A 8 25.99 -0.73 12.84
CA PRO A 8 25.43 -1.20 14.10
C PRO A 8 23.92 -0.90 14.20
N GLY A 9 23.11 -1.90 14.56
CA GLY A 9 21.66 -1.81 14.58
C GLY A 9 20.96 -2.27 13.28
N THR A 10 21.70 -2.69 12.25
CA THR A 10 21.11 -3.20 11.02
C THR A 10 20.36 -4.52 11.26
N VAL A 11 19.08 -4.55 10.87
CA VAL A 11 18.24 -5.74 10.85
C VAL A 11 18.29 -6.38 9.47
N PHE A 12 18.45 -7.71 9.41
CA PHE A 12 18.52 -8.45 8.15
C PHE A 12 17.32 -9.41 8.01
N ARG A 13 16.71 -9.44 6.83
CA ARG A 13 15.59 -10.36 6.51
C ARG A 13 15.93 -11.83 6.73
N ALA A 14 17.16 -12.21 6.47
CA ALA A 14 17.63 -13.59 6.65
C ALA A 14 17.78 -14.02 8.12
N ASP A 15 17.76 -13.07 9.05
CA ASP A 15 17.88 -13.32 10.48
C ASP A 15 16.52 -13.43 11.17
N TYR A 16 15.43 -13.42 10.41
CA TYR A 16 14.08 -13.61 10.94
C TYR A 16 13.98 -14.92 11.75
N GLN A 17 13.41 -14.79 12.94
CA GLN A 17 13.05 -15.92 13.81
C GLN A 17 11.59 -15.73 14.23
N PRO A 18 10.78 -16.80 14.29
CA PRO A 18 9.44 -16.74 14.87
C PRO A 18 9.49 -16.22 16.32
N PRO A 19 8.43 -15.57 16.81
CA PRO A 19 8.37 -15.11 18.19
C PRO A 19 8.35 -16.29 19.19
N ASP A 20 9.11 -16.16 20.28
CA ASP A 20 9.17 -17.18 21.34
C ASP A 20 7.84 -17.32 22.11
N PHE A 21 7.00 -16.27 22.08
CA PHE A 21 5.67 -16.24 22.67
C PHE A 21 4.66 -15.66 21.69
N SER A 22 3.49 -16.26 21.63
CA SER A 22 2.29 -15.65 21.04
C SER A 22 1.47 -14.94 22.11
N VAL A 23 0.72 -13.93 21.69
CA VAL A 23 -0.26 -13.22 22.50
C VAL A 23 -1.63 -13.53 21.94
N SER A 24 -2.47 -14.22 22.68
CA SER A 24 -3.83 -14.56 22.21
C SER A 24 -4.83 -13.43 22.45
N HIS A 25 -4.66 -12.68 23.53
CA HIS A 25 -5.55 -11.58 23.90
C HIS A 25 -4.77 -10.46 24.60
N VAL A 26 -5.10 -9.23 24.24
CA VAL A 26 -4.64 -7.99 24.87
C VAL A 26 -5.85 -7.27 25.46
N ALA A 27 -5.84 -7.04 26.78
CA ALA A 27 -6.78 -6.12 27.41
C ALA A 27 -6.02 -4.87 27.85
N LEU A 28 -6.47 -3.69 27.39
CA LEU A 28 -5.93 -2.39 27.77
C LEU A 28 -6.97 -1.62 28.59
N GLU A 29 -6.54 -1.08 29.72
CA GLU A 29 -7.27 -0.09 30.50
C GLU A 29 -6.45 1.20 30.46
N VAL A 30 -6.97 2.23 29.80
CA VAL A 30 -6.27 3.50 29.56
C VAL A 30 -7.03 4.62 30.26
N SER A 31 -6.41 5.21 31.25
CA SER A 31 -6.97 6.35 32.02
C SER A 31 -6.23 7.63 31.66
N ILE A 32 -6.92 8.52 30.94
CA ILE A 32 -6.38 9.80 30.46
C ILE A 32 -6.67 10.87 31.51
N PHE A 33 -5.61 11.49 32.03
CA PHE A 33 -5.67 12.64 32.95
C PHE A 33 -4.96 13.84 32.31
N ASP A 34 -5.07 15.00 32.91
CA ASP A 34 -4.33 16.19 32.48
C ASP A 34 -2.83 15.99 32.73
N GLY A 35 -2.04 16.01 31.67
CA GLY A 35 -0.58 15.85 31.69
C GLY A 35 -0.07 14.43 32.00
N LEU A 36 -0.96 13.42 32.14
CA LEU A 36 -0.59 12.05 32.46
C LEU A 36 -1.60 11.07 31.91
N THR A 37 -1.13 9.98 31.35
CA THR A 37 -1.98 8.83 31.00
C THR A 37 -1.44 7.55 31.66
N GLU A 38 -2.29 6.84 32.37
CA GLU A 38 -1.98 5.53 32.93
C GLU A 38 -2.50 4.43 32.00
N VAL A 39 -1.64 3.46 31.67
CA VAL A 39 -1.99 2.31 30.83
C VAL A 39 -1.72 1.04 31.58
N VAL A 40 -2.78 0.26 31.84
CA VAL A 40 -2.68 -1.10 32.35
C VAL A 40 -2.92 -2.07 31.20
N ALA A 41 -1.88 -2.83 30.86
CA ALA A 41 -1.94 -3.87 29.83
C ALA A 41 -1.99 -5.25 30.46
N THR A 42 -2.90 -6.11 29.99
CA THR A 42 -3.00 -7.53 30.35
C THR A 42 -2.77 -8.37 29.11
N LEU A 43 -1.72 -9.17 29.09
CA LEU A 43 -1.31 -10.03 27.98
C LEU A 43 -1.51 -11.49 28.33
N SER A 44 -2.35 -12.22 27.55
CA SER A 44 -2.49 -13.68 27.64
C SER A 44 -1.48 -14.34 26.70
N LEU A 45 -0.48 -15.00 27.27
CA LEU A 45 0.73 -15.48 26.59
C LEU A 45 0.76 -17.01 26.49
N GLU A 46 1.25 -17.51 25.35
CA GLU A 46 1.59 -18.92 25.15
C GLU A 46 2.98 -19.04 24.52
N ARG A 47 3.82 -19.92 25.09
CA ARG A 47 5.18 -20.17 24.59
C ARG A 47 5.15 -20.97 23.29
N ASN A 48 5.83 -20.45 22.27
CA ASN A 48 6.06 -21.12 20.99
C ASN A 48 7.54 -21.49 20.80
N GLY A 49 8.42 -20.80 21.53
CA GLY A 49 9.86 -20.99 21.49
C GLY A 49 10.37 -22.12 22.40
N PRO A 50 11.70 -22.26 22.53
CA PRO A 50 12.32 -23.29 23.37
C PRO A 50 11.97 -23.09 24.86
N GLU A 51 12.02 -24.21 25.61
CA GLU A 51 11.85 -24.19 27.06
C GLU A 51 12.88 -23.27 27.71
N GLY A 52 12.42 -22.39 28.61
CA GLY A 52 13.27 -21.42 29.30
C GLY A 52 13.59 -20.16 28.50
N ALA A 53 13.09 -19.99 27.26
CA ALA A 53 13.21 -18.72 26.58
C ALA A 53 12.57 -17.59 27.41
N PRO A 54 13.26 -16.43 27.58
CA PRO A 54 12.68 -15.30 28.28
C PRO A 54 11.63 -14.60 27.42
N LEU A 55 10.63 -14.03 28.06
CA LEU A 55 9.71 -13.09 27.38
C LEU A 55 10.45 -11.75 27.20
N LYS A 56 10.47 -11.26 25.98
CA LYS A 56 11.02 -9.95 25.62
C LYS A 56 9.88 -9.07 25.14
N LEU A 57 9.70 -7.93 25.79
CA LEU A 57 8.70 -6.93 25.47
C LEU A 57 9.42 -5.63 25.10
N ASP A 58 9.13 -5.10 23.95
CA ASP A 58 9.63 -3.79 23.53
C ASP A 58 8.91 -2.69 24.29
N GLY A 59 9.61 -1.61 24.63
CA GLY A 59 9.02 -0.48 25.35
C GLY A 59 9.96 0.72 25.29
N GLU A 60 9.44 1.88 24.92
CA GLU A 60 10.18 3.13 24.77
C GLU A 60 9.46 4.27 25.51
N GLN A 61 10.22 5.06 26.29
CA GLN A 61 9.71 6.25 27.00
C GLN A 61 8.54 5.92 27.96
N LEU A 62 8.55 4.75 28.56
CA LEU A 62 7.53 4.27 29.49
C LEU A 62 8.02 4.42 30.93
N ASP A 63 7.21 4.98 31.83
CA ASP A 63 7.47 4.99 33.28
C ASP A 63 6.76 3.77 33.91
N LEU A 64 7.51 2.68 34.13
CA LEU A 64 7.00 1.43 34.65
C LEU A 64 6.63 1.55 36.14
N GLN A 65 5.35 1.38 36.46
CA GLN A 65 4.86 1.42 37.83
C GLN A 65 4.89 0.05 38.49
N TRP A 66 4.53 -0.99 37.75
CA TRP A 66 4.51 -2.36 38.27
C TRP A 66 4.31 -3.43 37.19
N ILE A 67 4.69 -4.65 37.56
CA ILE A 67 4.48 -5.88 36.78
C ILE A 67 3.85 -6.94 37.66
N GLU A 68 2.92 -7.70 37.10
CA GLU A 68 2.34 -8.92 37.69
C GLU A 68 2.48 -10.10 36.74
N LEU A 69 2.77 -11.28 37.30
CA LEU A 69 2.73 -12.57 36.64
C LEU A 69 1.68 -13.43 37.33
N ASP A 70 0.64 -13.85 36.61
CA ASP A 70 -0.50 -14.63 37.11
C ASP A 70 -1.11 -14.04 38.41
N GLY A 71 -1.26 -12.71 38.45
CA GLY A 71 -1.80 -11.96 39.58
C GLY A 71 -0.84 -11.73 40.74
N GLN A 72 0.43 -12.10 40.62
CA GLN A 72 1.43 -11.86 41.65
C GLN A 72 2.42 -10.79 41.22
N ARG A 73 2.63 -9.77 42.05
CA ARG A 73 3.62 -8.71 41.83
C ARG A 73 5.01 -9.32 41.72
N LEU A 74 5.73 -8.96 40.64
CA LEU A 74 7.14 -9.27 40.50
C LEU A 74 8.00 -8.27 41.28
N ALA A 75 9.00 -8.80 42.01
CA ALA A 75 10.06 -7.96 42.58
C ALA A 75 11.02 -7.51 41.47
N GLU A 76 11.79 -6.43 41.70
CA GLU A 76 12.79 -5.91 40.76
C GLU A 76 13.81 -6.97 40.30
N SER A 77 14.11 -7.97 41.14
CA SER A 77 14.97 -9.09 40.74
C SER A 77 14.32 -10.12 39.81
N GLY A 78 13.02 -10.01 39.53
CA GLY A 78 12.25 -10.92 38.70
C GLY A 78 12.26 -10.56 37.22
N PHE A 79 12.81 -9.42 36.83
CA PHE A 79 12.89 -8.95 35.46
C PHE A 79 14.11 -8.08 35.22
N GLU A 80 14.47 -7.88 33.97
CA GLU A 80 15.49 -6.91 33.54
C GLU A 80 14.80 -5.79 32.75
N LEU A 81 15.12 -4.55 33.10
CA LEU A 81 14.59 -3.36 32.42
C LEU A 81 15.75 -2.59 31.77
N THR A 82 15.64 -2.35 30.47
CA THR A 82 16.54 -1.48 29.71
C THR A 82 15.77 -0.26 29.20
N ALA A 83 16.44 0.64 28.49
CA ALA A 83 15.77 1.80 27.89
C ALA A 83 14.68 1.42 26.88
N ASN A 84 14.81 0.26 26.21
CA ASN A 84 13.96 -0.13 25.08
C ASN A 84 13.32 -1.51 25.24
N GLN A 85 13.55 -2.21 26.37
CA GLN A 85 13.06 -3.58 26.51
C GLN A 85 12.87 -3.96 27.98
N LEU A 86 11.79 -4.69 28.23
CA LEU A 86 11.49 -5.42 29.46
C LEU A 86 11.68 -6.91 29.18
N VAL A 87 12.55 -7.58 29.98
CA VAL A 87 12.83 -9.01 29.84
C VAL A 87 12.42 -9.75 31.10
N ILE A 88 11.52 -10.73 30.98
CA ILE A 88 11.04 -11.54 32.10
C ILE A 88 11.52 -13.00 31.87
N PRO A 89 12.45 -13.50 32.69
CA PRO A 89 12.93 -14.88 32.60
C PRO A 89 11.96 -15.87 33.26
N ASN A 90 12.09 -17.15 32.95
CA ASN A 90 11.46 -18.26 33.65
C ASN A 90 9.92 -18.22 33.75
N LEU A 91 9.24 -17.84 32.66
CA LEU A 91 7.77 -17.89 32.63
C LEU A 91 7.26 -19.33 32.42
N PRO A 92 6.04 -19.64 32.88
CA PRO A 92 5.28 -20.82 32.46
C PRO A 92 4.99 -20.80 30.95
N ASP A 93 4.66 -21.97 30.37
CA ASP A 93 4.29 -22.07 28.95
C ASP A 93 3.01 -21.29 28.63
N ARG A 94 2.10 -21.17 29.58
CA ARG A 94 0.92 -20.31 29.53
C ARG A 94 0.87 -19.46 30.78
N CYS A 95 0.76 -18.15 30.58
CA CYS A 95 0.72 -17.20 31.69
C CYS A 95 0.00 -15.92 31.30
N VAL A 96 -0.33 -15.12 32.30
CA VAL A 96 -0.85 -13.76 32.13
C VAL A 96 0.16 -12.79 32.72
N VAL A 97 0.66 -11.88 31.88
CA VAL A 97 1.51 -10.77 32.32
C VAL A 97 0.68 -9.49 32.30
N ARG A 98 0.71 -8.75 33.42
CA ARG A 98 0.13 -7.41 33.51
C ARG A 98 1.21 -6.40 33.81
N THR A 99 1.16 -5.30 33.10
CA THR A 99 2.04 -4.14 33.32
C THR A 99 1.20 -2.89 33.54
N CYS A 100 1.68 -1.99 34.38
CA CYS A 100 1.15 -0.63 34.49
C CYS A 100 2.25 0.33 34.18
N VAL A 101 2.01 1.22 33.24
CA VAL A 101 2.95 2.28 32.84
C VAL A 101 2.26 3.63 32.88
N GLN A 102 3.05 4.69 33.06
CA GLN A 102 2.62 6.07 32.89
C GLN A 102 3.34 6.69 31.70
N ILE A 103 2.60 7.45 30.91
CA ILE A 103 3.07 8.17 29.72
C ILE A 103 2.53 9.61 29.71
N CYS A 104 3.20 10.53 29.01
CA CYS A 104 2.81 11.94 28.88
C CYS A 104 2.53 12.29 27.41
N PRO A 105 1.31 12.03 26.89
CA PRO A 105 0.98 12.26 25.48
C PRO A 105 1.14 13.72 25.03
N GLU A 106 0.97 14.68 25.93
CA GLU A 106 1.14 16.12 25.66
C GLU A 106 2.62 16.50 25.39
N GLU A 107 3.57 15.73 25.90
CA GLU A 107 5.01 15.94 25.68
C GLU A 107 5.52 15.16 24.46
N ASN A 108 4.71 14.27 23.89
CA ASN A 108 5.07 13.45 22.75
C ASN A 108 5.01 14.26 21.45
N THR A 109 6.16 14.69 20.96
CA THR A 109 6.33 15.44 19.70
C THR A 109 6.77 14.56 18.54
N SER A 110 6.99 13.26 18.76
CA SER A 110 7.36 12.33 17.69
C SER A 110 6.19 11.98 16.76
N LEU A 111 4.96 12.20 17.22
CA LEU A 111 3.71 11.79 16.56
C LEU A 111 3.68 10.27 16.29
N GLU A 112 4.28 9.49 17.18
CA GLU A 112 4.27 8.03 17.21
C GLU A 112 3.87 7.54 18.61
N GLY A 113 3.14 6.43 18.69
CA GLY A 113 2.51 6.00 19.93
C GLY A 113 1.27 6.84 20.21
N PHE A 114 1.03 7.22 21.46
CA PHE A 114 -0.09 8.06 21.89
C PHE A 114 0.37 9.50 22.08
N TYR A 115 -0.30 10.44 21.43
CA TYR A 115 0.05 11.87 21.47
C TYR A 115 -1.19 12.76 21.37
N ARG A 116 -1.03 14.05 21.60
CA ARG A 116 -2.07 15.06 21.48
C ARG A 116 -1.94 15.85 20.18
N SER A 117 -3.00 15.86 19.36
CA SER A 117 -3.16 16.74 18.21
C SER A 117 -4.28 17.73 18.50
N GLN A 118 -3.94 19.01 18.63
CA GLN A 118 -4.87 20.10 18.95
C GLN A 118 -5.79 19.75 20.14
N SER A 119 -7.09 19.52 19.86
CA SER A 119 -8.12 19.23 20.86
C SER A 119 -8.32 17.73 21.14
N ALA A 120 -7.66 16.85 20.43
CA ALA A 120 -7.82 15.41 20.54
C ALA A 120 -6.52 14.69 20.84
N TYR A 121 -6.62 13.56 21.53
CA TYR A 121 -5.56 12.57 21.65
C TYR A 121 -5.77 11.49 20.58
N CYS A 122 -4.71 11.06 19.95
CA CYS A 122 -4.74 9.99 18.94
C CYS A 122 -3.46 9.16 18.96
N THR A 123 -3.49 8.05 18.23
CA THR A 123 -2.35 7.14 18.12
C THR A 123 -1.85 7.03 16.70
N GLN A 124 -0.52 6.81 16.56
CA GLN A 124 0.12 6.25 15.38
C GLN A 124 1.05 5.11 15.82
N CYS A 125 0.70 3.87 15.45
CA CYS A 125 1.43 2.68 15.90
C CYS A 125 2.29 2.06 14.79
N GLU A 126 2.02 2.29 13.53
CA GLU A 126 2.86 1.79 12.44
C GLU A 126 4.10 2.68 12.24
N ALA A 127 5.32 2.12 12.16
CA ALA A 127 5.62 0.68 12.21
C ALA A 127 5.80 0.13 13.63
N GLU A 128 6.40 0.89 14.57
CA GLU A 128 6.86 0.44 15.89
C GLU A 128 6.45 1.39 17.03
N GLY A 129 5.30 2.07 16.87
CA GLY A 129 4.80 3.06 17.84
C GLY A 129 4.04 2.48 19.03
N PHE A 130 3.55 1.24 18.95
CA PHE A 130 2.80 0.63 20.06
C PHE A 130 3.65 0.46 21.32
N ARG A 131 4.96 0.22 21.17
CA ARG A 131 5.95 0.15 22.27
C ARG A 131 6.11 1.44 23.07
N LYS A 132 5.58 2.58 22.54
CA LYS A 132 5.52 3.87 23.26
C LYS A 132 4.24 4.04 24.08
N ILE A 133 3.33 3.05 24.03
CA ILE A 133 2.07 3.05 24.77
C ILE A 133 2.16 2.08 25.97
N THR A 134 2.68 0.88 25.74
CA THR A 134 2.89 -0.14 26.77
C THR A 134 3.93 -1.16 26.31
N TYR A 135 4.43 -1.99 27.24
CA TYR A 135 5.34 -3.09 26.92
C TYR A 135 4.62 -4.20 26.13
N TYR A 136 5.16 -4.53 24.94
CA TYR A 136 4.57 -5.51 24.03
C TYR A 136 5.63 -6.15 23.11
N PRO A 137 5.45 -7.40 22.62
CA PRO A 137 6.26 -7.89 21.50
C PRO A 137 5.82 -7.18 20.22
N ASP A 138 6.36 -5.97 20.00
CA ASP A 138 5.90 -5.02 18.97
C ASP A 138 6.45 -5.36 17.59
N ARG A 139 5.88 -6.41 17.00
CA ARG A 139 6.24 -6.96 15.70
C ARG A 139 4.99 -7.44 14.95
N PRO A 140 4.99 -7.39 13.60
CA PRO A 140 3.78 -7.63 12.80
C PRO A 140 3.27 -9.08 12.80
N ASP A 141 4.09 -10.07 13.17
CA ASP A 141 3.70 -11.48 13.25
C ASP A 141 3.15 -11.92 14.64
N VAL A 142 2.99 -10.98 15.57
CA VAL A 142 2.30 -11.22 16.83
C VAL A 142 0.89 -10.64 16.74
N LEU A 143 -0.07 -11.51 16.45
CA LEU A 143 -1.48 -11.15 16.28
C LEU A 143 -2.27 -11.52 17.54
N ALA A 144 -3.10 -10.60 18.02
CA ALA A 144 -3.94 -10.79 19.19
C ALA A 144 -5.33 -10.19 18.99
N ILE A 145 -6.30 -10.68 19.75
CA ILE A 145 -7.63 -10.09 19.93
C ILE A 145 -7.50 -8.97 20.97
N TYR A 146 -8.15 -7.83 20.74
CA TYR A 146 -8.05 -6.66 21.61
C TYR A 146 -9.38 -6.34 22.29
N THR A 147 -9.31 -6.06 23.59
CA THR A 147 -10.39 -5.41 24.36
C THR A 147 -9.80 -4.16 25.01
N VAL A 148 -10.37 -3.00 24.75
CA VAL A 148 -9.82 -1.71 25.17
C VAL A 148 -10.85 -0.92 25.93
N THR A 149 -10.55 -0.54 27.15
CA THR A 149 -11.36 0.37 27.96
C THR A 149 -10.63 1.70 28.08
N LEU A 150 -11.24 2.74 27.54
CA LEU A 150 -10.78 4.11 27.67
C LEU A 150 -11.58 4.84 28.75
N GLU A 151 -10.91 5.58 29.61
CA GLU A 151 -11.52 6.45 30.60
C GLU A 151 -10.94 7.86 30.52
N ALA A 152 -11.80 8.88 30.45
CA ALA A 152 -11.39 10.28 30.46
C ALA A 152 -12.43 11.18 31.10
N ASP A 153 -12.06 12.44 31.33
CA ASP A 153 -13.00 13.49 31.71
C ASP A 153 -14.00 13.76 30.58
N ARG A 154 -15.30 13.74 30.88
CA ARG A 154 -16.37 13.87 29.89
C ARG A 154 -16.46 15.27 29.27
N GLN A 155 -15.96 16.30 29.92
CA GLN A 155 -16.02 17.65 29.36
C GLN A 155 -14.94 17.90 28.33
N THR A 156 -13.74 17.38 28.58
CA THR A 156 -12.59 17.59 27.68
C THR A 156 -12.52 16.51 26.58
N CYS A 157 -12.94 15.28 26.88
CA CYS A 157 -12.94 14.15 25.96
C CYS A 157 -14.31 13.46 25.93
N PRO A 158 -15.37 14.11 25.38
CA PRO A 158 -16.70 13.50 25.31
C PRO A 158 -16.77 12.29 24.37
N VAL A 159 -15.79 12.10 23.47
CA VAL A 159 -15.68 10.98 22.54
C VAL A 159 -14.48 10.11 22.90
N LEU A 160 -14.70 8.80 23.00
CA LEU A 160 -13.68 7.79 23.29
C LEU A 160 -13.81 6.66 22.26
N LEU A 161 -12.83 6.50 21.38
CA LEU A 161 -12.85 5.55 20.27
C LEU A 161 -11.68 4.59 20.34
N SER A 162 -11.91 3.32 19.96
CA SER A 162 -10.86 2.34 19.70
C SER A 162 -11.30 1.35 18.62
N ASN A 163 -10.46 0.35 18.33
CA ASN A 163 -10.73 -0.66 17.31
C ASN A 163 -11.91 -1.57 17.66
N GLY A 164 -12.61 -2.05 16.65
CA GLY A 164 -13.67 -3.05 16.80
C GLY A 164 -15.04 -2.42 17.04
N ASN A 165 -15.91 -3.16 17.73
CA ASN A 165 -17.26 -2.72 18.08
C ASN A 165 -17.29 -2.17 19.51
N LEU A 166 -18.09 -1.11 19.73
CA LEU A 166 -18.36 -0.59 21.05
C LEU A 166 -19.26 -1.58 21.81
N ILE A 167 -18.80 -2.07 22.97
CA ILE A 167 -19.54 -3.07 23.76
C ILE A 167 -20.11 -2.52 25.06
N LEU A 168 -19.55 -1.42 25.59
CA LEU A 168 -20.02 -0.80 26.84
C LEU A 168 -19.68 0.68 26.86
N GLU A 169 -20.63 1.51 27.29
CA GLU A 169 -20.40 2.88 27.75
C GLU A 169 -20.99 3.06 29.13
N GLU A 170 -20.27 3.71 30.03
CA GLU A 170 -20.72 3.94 31.40
C GLU A 170 -20.15 5.26 31.99
N GLU A 171 -20.87 5.82 32.93
CA GLU A 171 -20.36 6.92 33.74
C GLU A 171 -19.36 6.38 34.78
N ALA A 172 -18.28 7.13 34.98
CA ALA A 172 -17.30 6.89 36.03
C ALA A 172 -17.38 7.97 37.11
N ALA A 173 -16.62 7.81 38.17
CA ALA A 173 -16.58 8.81 39.24
C ALA A 173 -16.02 10.15 38.78
N GLU A 174 -16.33 11.21 39.49
CA GLU A 174 -15.73 12.53 39.34
C GLU A 174 -15.92 13.19 37.96
N GLY A 175 -17.05 12.95 37.28
CA GLY A 175 -17.34 13.51 35.96
C GLY A 175 -16.63 12.86 34.80
N ARG A 176 -15.99 11.73 35.05
CA ARG A 176 -15.35 10.88 34.04
C ARG A 176 -16.35 9.91 33.43
N HIS A 177 -16.01 9.33 32.29
CA HIS A 177 -16.78 8.26 31.64
C HIS A 177 -15.84 7.24 31.01
N ARG A 178 -16.40 6.07 30.68
CA ARG A 178 -15.69 4.95 30.07
C ARG A 178 -16.37 4.48 28.81
N ALA A 179 -15.55 4.04 27.84
CA ALA A 179 -15.99 3.30 26.67
C ALA A 179 -15.14 2.04 26.52
N THR A 180 -15.77 0.87 26.40
CA THR A 180 -15.09 -0.41 26.17
C THR A 180 -15.37 -0.89 24.77
N TRP A 181 -14.30 -1.15 24.03
CA TRP A 181 -14.28 -1.61 22.66
C TRP A 181 -13.75 -3.03 22.56
N HIS A 182 -14.25 -3.82 21.62
CA HIS A 182 -13.79 -5.18 21.37
C HIS A 182 -13.61 -5.43 19.89
N ASP A 183 -12.37 -5.75 19.48
CA ASP A 183 -12.05 -6.21 18.13
C ASP A 183 -11.86 -7.74 18.19
N PRO A 184 -12.77 -8.52 17.59
CA PRO A 184 -12.73 -9.99 17.66
C PRO A 184 -11.72 -10.60 16.67
N PHE A 185 -11.15 -9.80 15.77
CA PHE A 185 -10.20 -10.28 14.78
C PHE A 185 -8.77 -10.13 15.29
N PRO A 186 -7.96 -11.21 15.23
CA PRO A 186 -6.55 -11.11 15.59
C PRO A 186 -5.83 -10.11 14.66
N LYS A 187 -5.16 -9.12 15.26
CA LYS A 187 -4.38 -8.12 14.53
C LYS A 187 -3.05 -7.85 15.21
N PRO A 188 -2.01 -7.41 14.46
CA PRO A 188 -0.76 -6.94 15.03
C PRO A 188 -0.94 -5.59 15.73
N ALA A 189 0.02 -5.24 16.58
CA ALA A 189 -0.04 -4.03 17.40
C ALA A 189 0.01 -2.73 16.58
N HIS A 190 0.63 -2.73 15.41
CA HIS A 190 0.68 -1.54 14.55
C HIS A 190 -0.69 -1.10 14.01
N LEU A 191 -1.69 -1.98 14.02
CA LEU A 191 -3.08 -1.66 13.65
C LEU A 191 -3.94 -1.19 14.82
N PHE A 192 -3.37 -1.13 16.02
CA PHE A 192 -4.05 -0.58 17.17
C PHE A 192 -4.25 0.92 17.04
N ALA A 193 -5.45 1.38 17.40
CA ALA A 193 -5.74 2.80 17.52
C ALA A 193 -6.64 3.11 18.70
N MET A 194 -6.45 4.29 19.27
CA MET A 194 -7.39 4.93 20.20
C MET A 194 -7.40 6.44 19.96
N VAL A 195 -8.58 7.04 20.16
CA VAL A 195 -8.80 8.48 20.04
C VAL A 195 -9.68 8.96 21.19
N ALA A 196 -9.34 10.09 21.78
CA ALA A 196 -10.14 10.76 22.80
C ALA A 196 -10.15 12.27 22.58
N GLY A 197 -11.34 12.91 22.56
CA GLY A 197 -11.41 14.36 22.34
C GLY A 197 -12.82 14.90 22.16
N ASP A 198 -12.92 16.21 21.92
CA ASP A 198 -14.17 16.86 21.54
C ASP A 198 -14.35 16.87 20.01
N LEU A 199 -14.81 15.75 19.47
CA LEU A 199 -15.04 15.56 18.06
C LEU A 199 -16.54 15.54 17.73
N LYS A 200 -16.88 15.93 16.50
CA LYS A 200 -18.23 15.85 15.94
C LYS A 200 -18.31 14.71 14.94
N GLN A 201 -19.47 14.09 14.89
CA GLN A 201 -19.73 12.91 14.06
C GLN A 201 -20.54 13.30 12.83
N VAL A 202 -20.07 12.91 11.65
CA VAL A 202 -20.87 12.76 10.42
C VAL A 202 -21.11 11.27 10.20
N SER A 203 -22.37 10.86 10.02
CA SER A 203 -22.72 9.43 9.97
C SER A 203 -23.60 9.08 8.79
N ASP A 204 -23.44 7.87 8.29
CA ASP A 204 -24.27 7.22 7.27
C ASP A 204 -24.28 5.70 7.52
N VAL A 205 -25.00 4.95 6.70
CA VAL A 205 -25.08 3.49 6.77
C VAL A 205 -24.77 2.91 5.39
N PHE A 206 -23.95 1.87 5.36
CA PHE A 206 -23.76 1.00 4.20
C PHE A 206 -24.46 -0.34 4.45
N THR A 207 -25.18 -0.85 3.46
CA THR A 207 -25.74 -2.20 3.54
C THR A 207 -24.93 -3.10 2.64
N THR A 208 -24.27 -4.09 3.22
CA THR A 208 -23.42 -5.05 2.51
C THR A 208 -24.22 -5.95 1.57
N CYS A 209 -23.55 -6.68 0.68
CA CYS A 209 -24.19 -7.61 -0.25
C CYS A 209 -24.95 -8.75 0.45
N SER A 210 -24.57 -9.15 1.66
CA SER A 210 -25.33 -10.11 2.48
C SER A 210 -26.53 -9.47 3.20
N GLY A 211 -26.71 -8.16 3.13
CA GLY A 211 -27.78 -7.40 3.80
C GLY A 211 -27.44 -6.94 5.22
N LYS A 212 -26.18 -7.04 5.65
CA LYS A 212 -25.74 -6.55 6.95
C LYS A 212 -25.59 -5.02 6.92
N PRO A 213 -26.24 -4.26 7.84
CA PRO A 213 -25.96 -2.83 7.97
C PRO A 213 -24.61 -2.61 8.66
N VAL A 214 -23.86 -1.63 8.16
CA VAL A 214 -22.60 -1.15 8.74
C VAL A 214 -22.74 0.34 9.01
N ASP A 215 -22.58 0.76 10.26
CA ASP A 215 -22.56 2.17 10.63
C ASP A 215 -21.24 2.80 10.14
N LEU A 216 -21.33 3.88 9.38
CA LEU A 216 -20.18 4.64 8.90
C LEU A 216 -20.12 5.97 9.67
N ARG A 217 -18.95 6.30 10.21
CA ARG A 217 -18.76 7.52 11.00
C ARG A 217 -17.46 8.21 10.64
N ILE A 218 -17.54 9.50 10.35
CA ILE A 218 -16.38 10.38 10.19
C ILE A 218 -16.38 11.36 11.36
N TRP A 219 -15.28 11.38 12.10
CA TRP A 219 -15.09 12.21 13.29
C TRP A 219 -14.10 13.31 12.99
N VAL A 220 -14.52 14.56 13.21
CA VAL A 220 -13.77 15.76 12.88
C VAL A 220 -13.98 16.84 13.96
N GLU A 221 -13.17 17.89 13.95
CA GLU A 221 -13.47 19.08 14.70
C GLU A 221 -14.73 19.79 14.17
N GLU A 222 -15.42 20.58 15.01
CA GLU A 222 -16.66 21.31 14.67
C GLU A 222 -16.53 22.11 13.36
N LYS A 223 -15.36 22.73 13.12
CA LYS A 223 -15.09 23.55 11.91
C LYS A 223 -15.16 22.75 10.59
N ASP A 224 -14.98 21.44 10.65
CA ASP A 224 -14.74 20.58 9.49
C ASP A 224 -15.95 19.71 9.11
N VAL A 225 -17.03 19.73 9.89
CA VAL A 225 -18.22 18.89 9.70
C VAL A 225 -18.82 18.98 8.30
N ASN A 226 -18.79 20.16 7.68
CA ASN A 226 -19.38 20.39 6.35
C ASN A 226 -18.48 19.97 5.18
N TYR A 227 -17.31 19.38 5.44
CA TYR A 227 -16.31 19.00 4.43
C TYR A 227 -16.15 17.49 4.28
N CYS A 228 -17.01 16.68 4.93
CA CYS A 228 -16.86 15.22 5.02
C CYS A 228 -17.70 14.44 4.00
N ASP A 229 -18.67 15.06 3.33
CA ASP A 229 -19.64 14.37 2.48
C ASP A 229 -18.99 13.56 1.36
N TYR A 230 -17.95 14.11 0.73
CA TYR A 230 -17.25 13.43 -0.36
C TYR A 230 -16.47 12.21 0.12
N ALA A 231 -15.80 12.30 1.26
CA ALA A 231 -15.11 11.16 1.88
C ALA A 231 -16.09 10.06 2.27
N MET A 232 -17.27 10.41 2.82
CA MET A 232 -18.34 9.45 3.13
C MET A 232 -18.83 8.71 1.87
N GLN A 233 -19.05 9.45 0.78
CA GLN A 233 -19.46 8.84 -0.49
C GLN A 233 -18.35 7.96 -1.09
N SER A 234 -17.08 8.40 -1.01
CA SER A 234 -15.91 7.64 -1.46
C SER A 234 -15.78 6.33 -0.70
N LEU A 235 -15.98 6.34 0.62
CA LEU A 235 -15.99 5.12 1.44
C LEU A 235 -17.08 4.14 0.98
N LYS A 236 -18.31 4.61 0.77
CA LYS A 236 -19.41 3.75 0.29
C LYS A 236 -19.14 3.18 -1.10
N ASN A 237 -18.52 3.95 -1.99
CA ASN A 237 -18.11 3.50 -3.31
C ASN A 237 -17.01 2.43 -3.22
N ALA A 238 -16.02 2.62 -2.34
CA ALA A 238 -14.94 1.65 -2.11
C ALA A 238 -15.48 0.32 -1.54
N MET A 239 -16.39 0.38 -0.56
CA MET A 239 -17.06 -0.80 0.00
C MET A 239 -17.80 -1.58 -1.09
N LEU A 240 -18.60 -0.89 -1.91
CA LEU A 240 -19.35 -1.51 -3.00
C LEU A 240 -18.44 -2.13 -4.05
N TRP A 241 -17.37 -1.45 -4.44
CA TRP A 241 -16.42 -1.94 -5.43
C TRP A 241 -15.69 -3.19 -4.94
N ASP A 242 -15.28 -3.23 -3.68
CA ASP A 242 -14.59 -4.38 -3.09
C ASP A 242 -15.48 -5.63 -3.06
N GLU A 243 -16.77 -5.46 -2.74
CA GLU A 243 -17.75 -6.54 -2.83
C GLU A 243 -17.94 -7.03 -4.29
N GLN A 244 -17.96 -6.11 -5.26
CA GLN A 244 -18.21 -6.46 -6.66
C GLN A 244 -17.01 -7.10 -7.35
N VAL A 245 -15.80 -6.61 -7.07
CA VAL A 245 -14.58 -7.02 -7.77
C VAL A 245 -13.89 -8.19 -7.07
N TYR A 246 -13.74 -8.12 -5.75
CA TYR A 246 -13.04 -9.14 -4.97
C TYR A 246 -13.97 -10.08 -4.19
N GLY A 247 -15.25 -9.75 -4.07
CA GLY A 247 -16.21 -10.50 -3.25
C GLY A 247 -15.92 -10.36 -1.76
N LEU A 248 -15.32 -9.25 -1.33
CA LEU A 248 -14.92 -9.00 0.05
C LEU A 248 -15.93 -8.08 0.73
N GLU A 249 -16.59 -8.60 1.74
CA GLU A 249 -17.59 -7.90 2.52
C GLU A 249 -16.96 -7.37 3.82
N TYR A 250 -17.34 -6.16 4.25
CA TYR A 250 -16.83 -5.62 5.51
C TYR A 250 -17.26 -6.45 6.72
N ASP A 251 -16.35 -6.72 7.62
CA ASP A 251 -16.45 -7.78 8.64
C ASP A 251 -16.95 -7.31 10.02
N LEU A 252 -16.95 -6.00 10.33
CA LEU A 252 -17.45 -5.42 11.59
C LEU A 252 -18.77 -4.66 11.37
N ASP A 253 -19.41 -4.23 12.46
CA ASP A 253 -20.70 -3.54 12.41
C ASP A 253 -20.54 -2.01 12.27
N LEU A 254 -19.32 -1.52 12.45
CA LEU A 254 -18.99 -0.11 12.51
C LEU A 254 -17.66 0.17 11.81
N TYR A 255 -17.60 1.25 11.03
CA TYR A 255 -16.37 1.79 10.45
C TYR A 255 -16.21 3.25 10.82
N ASN A 256 -15.11 3.59 11.49
CA ASN A 256 -14.77 4.93 11.89
C ASN A 256 -13.60 5.48 11.06
N ILE A 257 -13.71 6.73 10.66
CA ILE A 257 -12.61 7.58 10.19
C ILE A 257 -12.48 8.72 11.19
N VAL A 258 -11.26 9.01 11.61
CA VAL A 258 -10.96 10.22 12.42
C VAL A 258 -9.97 11.08 11.65
N ALA A 259 -10.30 12.35 11.43
CA ALA A 259 -9.39 13.29 10.80
C ALA A 259 -8.70 14.17 11.87
N VAL A 260 -7.38 14.25 11.81
CA VAL A 260 -6.53 15.04 12.70
C VAL A 260 -5.59 15.95 11.89
N ASP A 261 -5.26 17.12 12.45
CA ASP A 261 -4.40 18.10 11.76
C ASP A 261 -2.91 17.71 11.84
N ASP A 262 -2.47 17.17 12.99
CA ASP A 262 -1.07 16.76 13.20
C ASP A 262 -0.95 15.24 13.02
N PHE A 263 -0.56 14.83 11.82
CA PHE A 263 -0.38 13.43 11.45
C PHE A 263 0.81 13.27 10.50
N ASN A 264 1.71 12.35 10.78
CA ASN A 264 2.94 12.13 10.01
C ASN A 264 2.70 11.49 8.63
N MET A 265 1.56 10.82 8.46
CA MET A 265 1.17 10.09 7.26
C MET A 265 0.00 10.78 6.56
N GLY A 266 -0.37 10.33 5.36
CA GLY A 266 -1.63 10.73 4.72
C GLY A 266 -2.83 10.16 5.46
N ALA A 267 -2.78 8.87 5.75
CA ALA A 267 -3.75 8.14 6.55
C ALA A 267 -3.13 6.85 7.11
N MET A 268 -3.91 6.12 7.91
CA MET A 268 -3.52 4.83 8.51
C MET A 268 -4.75 3.92 8.64
N GLU A 269 -4.60 2.68 8.21
CA GLU A 269 -5.63 1.66 8.11
C GLU A 269 -6.00 0.97 9.43
N ASN A 270 -5.74 1.55 10.58
CA ASN A 270 -6.06 0.92 11.87
C ASN A 270 -7.45 0.27 11.84
N LYS A 271 -7.53 -1.02 12.18
CA LYS A 271 -8.75 -1.84 12.02
C LYS A 271 -9.99 -1.14 12.58
N SER A 272 -10.97 -0.86 11.74
CA SER A 272 -12.26 -0.17 12.03
C SER A 272 -12.17 1.28 12.57
N LEU A 273 -10.99 1.83 12.77
CA LEU A 273 -10.74 3.18 13.25
C LEU A 273 -9.56 3.79 12.49
N ASN A 274 -9.77 4.12 11.22
CA ASN A 274 -8.73 4.76 10.42
C ASN A 274 -8.47 6.18 10.91
N VAL A 275 -7.20 6.56 10.96
CA VAL A 275 -6.77 7.91 11.31
C VAL A 275 -6.20 8.59 10.08
N PHE A 276 -6.69 9.77 9.75
CA PHE A 276 -6.37 10.51 8.54
C PHE A 276 -5.80 11.89 8.88
N ASN A 277 -4.85 12.34 8.08
CA ASN A 277 -4.58 13.77 7.99
C ASN A 277 -5.81 14.46 7.38
N THR A 278 -6.24 15.61 7.92
CA THR A 278 -7.40 16.37 7.42
C THR A 278 -7.35 16.62 5.91
N SER A 279 -6.17 16.79 5.32
CA SER A 279 -5.98 17.01 3.87
C SER A 279 -6.37 15.81 2.99
N CYS A 280 -6.59 14.63 3.59
CA CYS A 280 -6.97 13.40 2.88
C CYS A 280 -8.45 13.01 3.10
N VAL A 281 -9.20 13.79 3.86
CA VAL A 281 -10.64 13.57 4.15
C VAL A 281 -11.48 14.75 3.71
N LEU A 282 -11.00 15.97 3.98
CA LEU A 282 -11.81 17.18 3.82
C LEU A 282 -11.82 17.64 2.37
N ALA A 283 -13.01 17.74 1.77
CA ALA A 283 -13.19 18.26 0.42
C ALA A 283 -14.49 19.05 0.30
N HIS A 284 -14.43 20.17 -0.43
CA HIS A 284 -15.61 20.99 -0.72
C HIS A 284 -15.45 21.70 -2.08
N PRO A 285 -16.52 21.79 -2.90
CA PRO A 285 -16.43 22.38 -4.24
C PRO A 285 -15.88 23.81 -4.30
N ASP A 286 -16.03 24.59 -3.24
CA ASP A 286 -15.56 25.98 -3.22
C ASP A 286 -14.05 26.14 -3.00
N ILE A 287 -13.36 25.09 -2.48
CA ILE A 287 -11.96 25.20 -2.05
C ILE A 287 -11.07 24.05 -2.54
N THR A 288 -11.65 22.94 -3.03
CA THR A 288 -10.90 21.75 -3.41
C THR A 288 -10.80 21.64 -4.93
N THR A 289 -9.60 21.39 -5.44
CA THR A 289 -9.36 21.12 -6.86
C THR A 289 -9.80 19.72 -7.23
N ASP A 290 -9.94 19.42 -8.53
CA ASP A 290 -10.24 18.07 -9.02
C ASP A 290 -9.22 17.05 -8.51
N ALA A 291 -7.92 17.38 -8.57
CA ALA A 291 -6.86 16.53 -7.99
C ALA A 291 -7.00 16.34 -6.47
N GLY A 292 -7.54 17.34 -5.75
CA GLY A 292 -7.85 17.19 -4.32
C GLY A 292 -9.00 16.22 -4.07
N PHE A 293 -10.05 16.25 -4.88
CA PHE A 293 -11.15 15.28 -4.82
C PHE A 293 -10.65 13.85 -5.14
N GLN A 294 -9.88 13.68 -6.21
CA GLN A 294 -9.27 12.40 -6.57
C GLN A 294 -8.39 11.84 -5.44
N ARG A 295 -7.61 12.72 -4.78
CA ARG A 295 -6.79 12.32 -3.64
C ARG A 295 -7.64 11.80 -2.47
N VAL A 296 -8.71 12.51 -2.09
CA VAL A 296 -9.61 12.05 -1.02
C VAL A 296 -10.24 10.71 -1.38
N GLU A 297 -10.75 10.55 -2.60
CA GLU A 297 -11.32 9.30 -3.09
C GLU A 297 -10.30 8.15 -3.02
N GLY A 298 -9.10 8.36 -3.55
CA GLY A 298 -8.06 7.34 -3.60
C GLY A 298 -7.57 6.92 -2.22
N VAL A 299 -7.29 7.89 -1.32
CA VAL A 299 -6.79 7.59 0.03
C VAL A 299 -7.87 6.92 0.90
N VAL A 300 -9.12 7.36 0.83
CA VAL A 300 -10.24 6.70 1.55
C VAL A 300 -10.40 5.25 1.07
N ALA A 301 -10.29 5.00 -0.23
CA ALA A 301 -10.36 3.65 -0.78
C ALA A 301 -9.15 2.80 -0.37
N HIS A 302 -7.93 3.37 -0.40
CA HIS A 302 -6.69 2.72 0.02
C HIS A 302 -6.81 2.18 1.45
N GLU A 303 -7.19 3.04 2.40
CA GLU A 303 -7.33 2.65 3.81
C GLU A 303 -8.45 1.63 4.02
N TYR A 304 -9.55 1.74 3.27
CA TYR A 304 -10.61 0.73 3.32
C TYR A 304 -10.13 -0.63 2.79
N PHE A 305 -9.42 -0.65 1.66
CA PHE A 305 -8.94 -1.91 1.06
C PHE A 305 -7.91 -2.63 1.92
N HIS A 306 -7.18 -1.92 2.75
CA HIS A 306 -6.33 -2.52 3.76
C HIS A 306 -7.09 -3.42 4.74
N ASN A 307 -8.41 -3.29 4.87
CA ASN A 307 -9.18 -4.17 5.76
C ASN A 307 -8.88 -5.66 5.51
N TYR A 308 -8.64 -6.05 4.26
CA TYR A 308 -8.20 -7.39 3.88
C TYR A 308 -6.72 -7.45 3.53
N SER A 309 -6.22 -6.58 2.66
CA SER A 309 -4.81 -6.55 2.26
C SER A 309 -3.95 -5.71 3.22
N GLY A 310 -3.71 -6.23 4.41
CA GLY A 310 -2.96 -5.58 5.50
C GLY A 310 -3.48 -5.93 6.88
N ASN A 311 -4.81 -5.94 7.09
CA ASN A 311 -5.43 -6.17 8.39
C ASN A 311 -5.79 -7.65 8.60
N ARG A 312 -6.66 -8.22 7.74
CA ARG A 312 -7.05 -9.64 7.83
C ARG A 312 -5.91 -10.57 7.43
N VAL A 313 -5.16 -10.21 6.41
CA VAL A 313 -3.90 -10.85 6.04
C VAL A 313 -2.81 -9.81 6.14
N THR A 314 -1.82 -10.03 6.99
CA THR A 314 -0.79 -9.04 7.31
C THR A 314 0.62 -9.52 6.98
N CYS A 315 1.61 -8.64 7.17
CA CYS A 315 3.02 -8.93 6.91
C CYS A 315 3.65 -9.75 8.04
N ARG A 316 4.43 -10.80 7.70
CA ARG A 316 5.21 -11.57 8.68
C ARG A 316 6.29 -10.72 9.37
N ASP A 317 6.91 -9.86 8.60
CA ASP A 317 7.98 -8.96 9.06
C ASP A 317 7.97 -7.71 8.18
N TRP A 318 8.64 -6.65 8.60
CA TRP A 318 8.63 -5.37 7.90
C TRP A 318 9.32 -5.39 6.52
N PHE A 319 10.10 -6.42 6.20
CA PHE A 319 10.63 -6.60 4.84
C PHE A 319 9.51 -6.92 3.83
N GLN A 320 8.39 -7.41 4.29
CA GLN A 320 7.23 -7.74 3.46
C GLN A 320 6.28 -6.54 3.24
N LEU A 321 6.65 -5.32 3.63
CA LEU A 321 5.77 -4.14 3.60
C LEU A 321 5.04 -3.95 2.26
N THR A 322 5.72 -4.18 1.13
CA THR A 322 5.10 -4.10 -0.21
C THR A 322 3.95 -5.10 -0.41
N LEU A 323 3.88 -6.17 0.38
CA LEU A 323 2.80 -7.15 0.32
C LEU A 323 1.45 -6.53 0.64
N LYS A 324 1.40 -5.62 1.61
CA LYS A 324 0.19 -4.86 1.91
C LYS A 324 0.12 -3.57 1.07
N GLU A 325 1.18 -2.78 1.04
CA GLU A 325 1.16 -1.47 0.39
C GLU A 325 1.06 -1.56 -1.13
N GLY A 326 1.93 -2.33 -1.78
CA GLY A 326 1.91 -2.48 -3.23
C GLY A 326 0.62 -3.12 -3.73
N PHE A 327 0.05 -4.09 -3.00
CA PHE A 327 -1.23 -4.69 -3.37
C PHE A 327 -2.39 -3.70 -3.17
N THR A 328 -2.37 -2.92 -2.11
CA THR A 328 -3.43 -1.95 -1.83
C THR A 328 -3.38 -0.76 -2.77
N VAL A 329 -2.20 -0.22 -3.11
CA VAL A 329 -2.03 0.81 -4.16
C VAL A 329 -2.51 0.30 -5.53
N PHE A 330 -2.25 -0.96 -5.88
CA PHE A 330 -2.82 -1.55 -7.10
C PHE A 330 -4.36 -1.55 -7.05
N ARG A 331 -4.97 -1.89 -5.92
CA ARG A 331 -6.43 -1.94 -5.75
C ARG A 331 -7.06 -0.55 -5.80
N ASP A 332 -6.48 0.45 -5.12
CA ASP A 332 -7.01 1.82 -5.14
C ASP A 332 -6.87 2.47 -6.53
N SER A 333 -5.77 2.19 -7.24
CA SER A 333 -5.58 2.61 -8.63
C SER A 333 -6.64 2.01 -9.57
N GLU A 334 -6.93 0.70 -9.45
CA GLU A 334 -7.99 0.05 -10.24
C GLU A 334 -9.38 0.57 -9.88
N PHE A 335 -9.65 0.82 -8.60
CA PHE A 335 -10.88 1.45 -8.13
C PHE A 335 -11.07 2.84 -8.73
N SER A 336 -10.08 3.73 -8.60
CA SER A 336 -10.15 5.08 -9.15
C SER A 336 -10.30 5.08 -10.68
N ALA A 337 -9.67 4.11 -11.36
CA ALA A 337 -9.82 3.91 -12.80
C ALA A 337 -11.24 3.48 -13.19
N ASP A 338 -11.88 2.61 -12.41
CA ASP A 338 -13.25 2.15 -12.66
C ASP A 338 -14.31 3.21 -12.34
N ILE A 339 -14.08 4.04 -11.30
CA ILE A 339 -15.03 5.10 -10.91
C ILE A 339 -14.93 6.31 -11.85
N ASN A 340 -13.75 6.62 -12.38
CA ASN A 340 -13.49 7.82 -13.19
C ASN A 340 -13.14 7.45 -14.63
N SER A 341 -11.90 7.71 -15.05
CA SER A 341 -11.38 7.42 -16.38
C SER A 341 -10.13 6.55 -16.30
N ARG A 342 -10.22 5.35 -16.84
CA ARG A 342 -9.12 4.37 -16.81
C ARG A 342 -7.88 4.87 -17.54
N GLY A 343 -8.04 5.53 -18.69
CA GLY A 343 -6.94 6.09 -19.46
C GLY A 343 -6.24 7.23 -18.70
N VAL A 344 -7.02 8.19 -18.18
CA VAL A 344 -6.50 9.33 -17.40
C VAL A 344 -5.77 8.87 -16.16
N LYS A 345 -6.41 8.02 -15.34
CA LYS A 345 -5.78 7.48 -14.11
C LYS A 345 -4.47 6.78 -14.42
N ARG A 346 -4.44 5.93 -15.47
CA ARG A 346 -3.22 5.22 -15.84
C ARG A 346 -2.09 6.16 -16.26
N VAL A 347 -2.40 7.21 -17.01
CA VAL A 347 -1.42 8.23 -17.40
C VAL A 347 -0.88 8.96 -16.17
N GLU A 348 -1.73 9.36 -15.23
CA GLU A 348 -1.32 10.02 -13.98
C GLU A 348 -0.39 9.14 -13.15
N ASP A 349 -0.72 7.87 -12.95
CA ASP A 349 0.11 6.91 -12.23
C ASP A 349 1.49 6.74 -12.90
N VAL A 350 1.52 6.64 -14.23
CA VAL A 350 2.78 6.50 -14.97
C VAL A 350 3.61 7.78 -14.94
N ILE A 351 3.00 8.96 -15.01
CA ILE A 351 3.71 10.23 -14.83
C ILE A 351 4.37 10.24 -13.44
N PHE A 352 3.63 9.93 -12.41
CA PHE A 352 4.14 9.90 -11.04
C PHE A 352 5.29 8.89 -10.87
N LEU A 353 5.11 7.67 -11.37
CA LEU A 353 6.12 6.62 -11.33
C LEU A 353 7.40 7.04 -12.07
N ARG A 354 7.29 7.53 -13.31
CA ARG A 354 8.44 7.92 -14.15
C ARG A 354 9.20 9.13 -13.60
N THR A 355 8.49 10.10 -13.00
CA THR A 355 9.11 11.34 -12.52
C THR A 355 9.73 11.18 -11.13
N HIS A 356 9.17 10.36 -10.27
CA HIS A 356 9.58 10.25 -8.86
C HIS A 356 10.22 8.88 -8.56
N GLN A 357 9.53 7.77 -8.80
CA GLN A 357 10.03 6.44 -8.45
C GLN A 357 11.23 6.01 -9.30
N PHE A 358 11.24 6.31 -10.61
CA PHE A 358 12.40 6.02 -11.44
C PHE A 358 13.65 6.84 -11.05
N ALA A 359 13.46 8.01 -10.46
CA ALA A 359 14.56 8.79 -9.89
C ALA A 359 15.08 8.14 -8.58
N GLU A 360 14.19 7.63 -7.74
CA GLU A 360 14.57 6.85 -6.54
C GLU A 360 15.35 5.59 -6.93
N ASP A 361 14.88 4.82 -7.91
CA ASP A 361 15.55 3.63 -8.44
C ASP A 361 16.93 3.90 -9.10
N ALA A 362 17.16 5.11 -9.59
CA ALA A 362 18.43 5.53 -10.18
C ALA A 362 19.39 6.18 -9.17
N GLY A 363 18.92 6.40 -7.95
CA GLY A 363 19.65 7.10 -6.90
C GLY A 363 20.54 6.18 -6.03
N PRO A 364 21.30 6.77 -5.10
CA PRO A 364 22.18 6.02 -4.19
C PRO A 364 21.40 5.17 -3.17
N MET A 365 20.12 5.47 -2.97
CA MET A 365 19.23 4.75 -2.05
C MET A 365 18.38 3.70 -2.76
N ALA A 366 18.66 3.38 -4.02
CA ALA A 366 17.93 2.36 -4.78
C ALA A 366 17.93 1.01 -4.02
N HIS A 367 16.75 0.44 -3.87
CA HIS A 367 16.53 -0.82 -3.15
C HIS A 367 15.44 -1.68 -3.83
N PRO A 368 15.40 -2.99 -3.58
CA PRO A 368 14.30 -3.83 -4.06
C PRO A 368 12.95 -3.45 -3.43
N VAL A 369 11.83 -3.80 -4.06
CA VAL A 369 10.50 -3.64 -3.44
C VAL A 369 10.37 -4.44 -2.13
N ARG A 370 11.14 -5.53 -2.00
CA ARG A 370 11.36 -6.25 -0.75
C ARG A 370 12.83 -6.15 -0.35
N PRO A 371 13.22 -5.18 0.48
CA PRO A 371 14.60 -5.00 0.90
C PRO A 371 15.13 -6.20 1.69
N ASP A 372 16.46 -6.35 1.77
CA ASP A 372 17.11 -7.41 2.53
C ASP A 372 17.63 -6.97 3.90
N ALA A 373 17.71 -5.66 4.12
CA ALA A 373 18.21 -5.07 5.37
C ALA A 373 17.66 -3.66 5.57
N PHE A 374 17.49 -3.25 6.83
CA PHE A 374 17.22 -1.85 7.21
C PHE A 374 17.88 -1.52 8.55
N VAL A 375 18.08 -0.23 8.80
CA VAL A 375 18.49 0.30 10.11
C VAL A 375 17.27 0.85 10.83
N ASP A 376 16.46 1.62 10.12
CA ASP A 376 15.19 2.17 10.58
C ASP A 376 14.14 1.85 9.53
N ILE A 377 13.07 1.18 9.95
CA ILE A 377 12.00 0.75 9.05
C ILE A 377 11.24 1.94 8.42
N SER A 378 11.15 3.06 9.11
CA SER A 378 10.48 4.27 8.61
C SER A 378 11.09 4.78 7.29
N ASN A 379 12.36 4.47 7.01
CA ASN A 379 13.03 4.82 5.76
C ASN A 379 12.57 3.98 4.55
N PHE A 380 11.76 2.94 4.75
CA PHE A 380 11.27 2.05 3.68
C PHE A 380 9.81 2.27 3.28
N TYR A 381 9.17 3.30 3.81
CA TYR A 381 7.88 3.81 3.30
C TYR A 381 8.16 4.67 2.05
N THR A 382 8.64 4.01 0.99
CA THR A 382 9.20 4.61 -0.23
C THR A 382 8.30 4.38 -1.43
N LEU A 383 8.46 5.20 -2.47
CA LEU A 383 7.76 5.00 -3.75
C LEU A 383 8.11 3.65 -4.39
N THR A 384 9.27 3.09 -4.11
CA THR A 384 9.65 1.75 -4.56
C THR A 384 8.76 0.68 -3.91
N VAL A 385 8.51 0.77 -2.61
CA VAL A 385 7.67 -0.19 -1.88
C VAL A 385 6.21 -0.06 -2.30
N TYR A 386 5.69 1.16 -2.44
CA TYR A 386 4.30 1.48 -2.75
C TYR A 386 4.03 1.38 -4.26
N GLU A 387 4.54 2.32 -5.04
CA GLU A 387 4.18 2.49 -6.45
C GLU A 387 4.79 1.40 -7.35
N LYS A 388 6.08 1.14 -7.21
CA LYS A 388 6.68 0.02 -7.96
C LYS A 388 6.17 -1.33 -7.46
N GLY A 389 5.87 -1.45 -6.16
CA GLY A 389 5.16 -2.60 -5.60
C GLY A 389 3.83 -2.86 -6.29
N ALA A 390 3.02 -1.81 -6.49
CA ALA A 390 1.76 -1.88 -7.24
C ALA A 390 1.98 -2.28 -8.70
N GLU A 391 3.02 -1.78 -9.35
CA GLU A 391 3.36 -2.19 -10.73
C GLU A 391 3.78 -3.67 -10.80
N VAL A 392 4.44 -4.21 -9.76
CA VAL A 392 4.74 -5.65 -9.67
C VAL A 392 3.45 -6.46 -9.60
N VAL A 393 2.47 -6.02 -8.81
CA VAL A 393 1.13 -6.65 -8.76
C VAL A 393 0.41 -6.51 -10.10
N ARG A 394 0.47 -5.34 -10.75
CA ARG A 394 -0.11 -5.10 -12.08
C ARG A 394 0.48 -6.01 -13.16
N MET A 395 1.78 -6.28 -13.11
CA MET A 395 2.41 -7.26 -14.02
C MET A 395 1.85 -8.67 -13.82
N LEU A 396 1.58 -9.10 -12.57
CA LEU A 396 0.90 -10.38 -12.31
C LEU A 396 -0.51 -10.37 -12.92
N HIS A 397 -1.27 -9.31 -12.70
CA HIS A 397 -2.60 -9.15 -13.30
C HIS A 397 -2.54 -9.22 -14.84
N THR A 398 -1.55 -8.57 -15.46
CA THR A 398 -1.33 -8.60 -16.92
C THR A 398 -0.97 -10.02 -17.42
N LEU A 399 -0.08 -10.71 -16.73
CA LEU A 399 0.39 -12.06 -17.11
C LEU A 399 -0.68 -13.14 -16.96
N LEU A 400 -1.47 -13.04 -15.89
CA LEU A 400 -2.47 -14.05 -15.55
C LEU A 400 -3.83 -13.77 -16.23
N GLY A 401 -4.10 -12.51 -16.54
CA GLY A 401 -5.42 -12.02 -16.91
C GLY A 401 -6.35 -11.89 -15.69
N HIS A 402 -7.34 -11.01 -15.81
CA HIS A 402 -8.21 -10.60 -14.71
C HIS A 402 -8.81 -11.78 -13.93
N LYS A 403 -9.38 -12.78 -14.63
CA LYS A 403 -10.06 -13.91 -13.97
C LYS A 403 -9.12 -14.71 -13.07
N GLN A 404 -7.95 -15.12 -13.57
CA GLN A 404 -7.01 -15.94 -12.82
C GLN A 404 -6.35 -15.14 -11.68
N PHE A 405 -6.13 -13.85 -11.89
CA PHE A 405 -5.64 -12.96 -10.85
C PHE A 405 -6.63 -12.85 -9.68
N ILE A 406 -7.94 -12.65 -9.95
CA ILE A 406 -8.98 -12.61 -8.91
C ILE A 406 -9.12 -13.96 -8.20
N GLU A 407 -9.03 -15.08 -8.92
CA GLU A 407 -9.00 -16.42 -8.31
C GLU A 407 -7.80 -16.59 -7.36
N GLY A 408 -6.61 -16.09 -7.76
CA GLY A 408 -5.39 -16.09 -6.93
C GLY A 408 -5.54 -15.21 -5.69
N ALA A 409 -6.06 -13.99 -5.83
CA ALA A 409 -6.33 -13.09 -4.73
C ALA A 409 -7.36 -13.67 -3.74
N SER A 410 -8.44 -14.26 -4.25
CA SER A 410 -9.44 -14.95 -3.42
C SER A 410 -8.83 -16.15 -2.66
N LEU A 411 -7.93 -16.89 -3.30
CA LEU A 411 -7.21 -17.99 -2.68
C LEU A 411 -6.30 -17.47 -1.55
N TYR A 412 -5.58 -16.38 -1.80
CA TYR A 412 -4.70 -15.72 -0.83
C TYR A 412 -5.48 -15.27 0.42
N PHE A 413 -6.57 -14.51 0.26
CA PHE A 413 -7.38 -14.05 1.37
C PHE A 413 -8.01 -15.21 2.16
N ARG A 414 -8.52 -16.25 1.51
CA ARG A 414 -9.11 -17.40 2.22
C ARG A 414 -8.08 -18.26 2.94
N ARG A 415 -6.89 -18.43 2.35
CA ARG A 415 -5.84 -19.31 2.90
C ARG A 415 -5.17 -18.70 4.11
N PHE A 416 -4.97 -17.39 4.08
CA PHE A 416 -4.14 -16.69 5.06
C PHE A 416 -4.92 -15.73 5.97
N ASP A 417 -6.24 -15.84 6.00
CA ASP A 417 -7.08 -15.07 6.90
C ASP A 417 -6.63 -15.21 8.36
N GLY A 418 -6.40 -14.09 9.04
CA GLY A 418 -5.89 -14.02 10.42
C GLY A 418 -4.42 -14.42 10.57
N GLN A 419 -3.63 -14.38 9.49
CA GLN A 419 -2.21 -14.78 9.50
C GLN A 419 -1.29 -13.67 8.99
N ALA A 420 -0.03 -13.75 9.42
CA ALA A 420 1.08 -12.90 8.98
C ALA A 420 1.95 -13.69 7.99
N VAL A 421 2.08 -13.19 6.74
CA VAL A 421 2.65 -13.93 5.62
C VAL A 421 3.67 -13.11 4.82
N THR A 422 4.23 -13.72 3.76
CA THR A 422 5.29 -13.15 2.94
C THR A 422 4.82 -12.83 1.52
N CYS A 423 5.60 -12.02 0.80
CA CYS A 423 5.38 -11.81 -0.64
C CYS A 423 5.43 -13.11 -1.44
N ASP A 424 6.24 -14.10 -0.99
CA ASP A 424 6.33 -15.40 -1.65
C ASP A 424 5.02 -16.19 -1.52
N ASP A 425 4.32 -16.10 -0.37
CA ASP A 425 3.02 -16.75 -0.16
C ASP A 425 1.94 -16.18 -1.10
N PHE A 426 1.98 -14.88 -1.37
CA PHE A 426 1.10 -14.24 -2.36
C PHE A 426 1.37 -14.75 -3.78
N VAL A 427 2.65 -14.80 -4.20
CA VAL A 427 3.04 -15.31 -5.53
C VAL A 427 2.69 -16.80 -5.67
N ASP A 428 2.81 -17.60 -4.60
CA ASP A 428 2.39 -19.01 -4.59
C ASP A 428 0.90 -19.19 -4.84
N CYS A 429 0.05 -18.36 -4.25
CA CYS A 429 -1.39 -18.36 -4.52
C CYS A 429 -1.69 -18.00 -5.98
N MET A 430 -0.99 -17.02 -6.55
CA MET A 430 -1.13 -16.64 -7.95
C MET A 430 -0.68 -17.77 -8.89
N ALA A 431 0.44 -18.44 -8.59
CA ALA A 431 0.94 -19.58 -9.35
C ALA A 431 -0.04 -20.76 -9.30
N GLU A 432 -0.57 -21.10 -8.12
CA GLU A 432 -1.52 -22.20 -7.92
C GLU A 432 -2.83 -21.95 -8.68
N ALA A 433 -3.42 -20.77 -8.54
CA ALA A 433 -4.69 -20.42 -9.19
C ALA A 433 -4.58 -20.40 -10.71
N SER A 434 -3.44 -19.95 -11.24
CA SER A 434 -3.22 -19.86 -12.70
C SER A 434 -2.63 -21.10 -13.33
N GLY A 435 -2.03 -21.99 -12.53
CA GLY A 435 -1.26 -23.13 -13.02
C GLY A 435 0.07 -22.74 -13.71
N ARG A 436 0.53 -21.49 -13.55
CA ARG A 436 1.76 -20.97 -14.17
C ARG A 436 2.96 -21.08 -13.23
N ASP A 437 4.14 -21.35 -13.80
CA ASP A 437 5.40 -21.22 -13.08
C ASP A 437 5.78 -19.74 -12.94
N LEU A 438 5.74 -19.23 -11.72
CA LEU A 438 6.13 -17.86 -11.37
C LEU A 438 7.47 -17.79 -10.61
N ALA A 439 8.29 -18.85 -10.65
CA ALA A 439 9.57 -18.87 -9.93
C ALA A 439 10.50 -17.72 -10.36
N GLN A 440 10.59 -17.44 -11.67
CA GLN A 440 11.39 -16.33 -12.18
C GLN A 440 10.79 -14.97 -11.80
N PHE A 441 9.47 -14.86 -11.68
CA PHE A 441 8.78 -13.61 -11.33
C PHE A 441 9.20 -13.05 -9.96
N ARG A 442 9.56 -13.92 -9.00
CA ARG A 442 10.04 -13.52 -7.67
C ARG A 442 11.27 -12.61 -7.70
N ARG A 443 12.00 -12.57 -8.83
CA ARG A 443 13.14 -11.67 -9.02
C ARG A 443 12.71 -10.18 -8.95
N TRP A 444 11.47 -9.84 -9.31
CA TRP A 444 10.95 -8.49 -9.18
C TRP A 444 10.92 -7.98 -7.74
N TYR A 445 10.72 -8.89 -6.78
CA TYR A 445 10.79 -8.56 -5.35
C TYR A 445 12.22 -8.42 -4.83
N ALA A 446 13.20 -8.99 -5.51
CA ALA A 446 14.57 -9.11 -5.02
C ALA A 446 15.59 -8.21 -5.73
N GLN A 447 15.30 -7.74 -6.95
CA GLN A 447 16.22 -6.90 -7.73
C GLN A 447 15.77 -5.44 -7.73
N ALA A 448 16.71 -4.54 -7.36
CA ALA A 448 16.52 -3.10 -7.38
C ALA A 448 16.70 -2.53 -8.80
N GLY A 449 16.30 -1.28 -9.01
CA GLY A 449 16.51 -0.52 -10.24
C GLY A 449 15.47 -0.77 -11.32
N THR A 450 15.40 0.15 -12.27
CA THR A 450 14.46 0.14 -13.38
C THR A 450 15.12 -0.54 -14.60
N PRO A 451 14.56 -1.67 -15.11
CA PRO A 451 15.06 -2.31 -16.33
C PRO A 451 14.90 -1.39 -17.54
N GLU A 452 15.82 -1.54 -18.50
CA GLU A 452 15.72 -0.91 -19.82
C GLU A 452 15.37 -1.99 -20.85
N VAL A 453 14.35 -1.76 -21.67
CA VAL A 453 13.94 -2.64 -22.77
C VAL A 453 14.24 -1.93 -24.09
N ILE A 454 15.07 -2.55 -24.93
CA ILE A 454 15.40 -2.07 -26.27
C ILE A 454 14.63 -2.93 -27.27
N ALA A 455 13.83 -2.29 -28.13
CA ALA A 455 12.98 -2.94 -29.12
C ALA A 455 13.46 -2.64 -30.53
N ASN A 456 13.60 -3.68 -31.35
CA ASN A 456 13.93 -3.59 -32.77
C ASN A 456 12.95 -4.40 -33.62
N GLY A 457 12.29 -3.72 -34.55
CA GLY A 457 11.31 -4.34 -35.45
C GLY A 457 11.88 -4.55 -36.86
N HIS A 458 11.62 -5.70 -37.46
CA HIS A 458 11.94 -6.01 -38.85
C HIS A 458 10.71 -6.59 -39.56
N TYR A 459 10.33 -6.00 -40.69
CA TYR A 459 9.22 -6.48 -41.52
C TYR A 459 9.75 -7.23 -42.73
N ASP A 460 9.40 -8.50 -42.84
CA ASP A 460 9.64 -9.34 -44.03
C ASP A 460 8.39 -9.33 -44.93
N GLN A 461 8.42 -8.51 -45.96
CA GLN A 461 7.31 -8.40 -46.90
C GLN A 461 7.03 -9.69 -47.69
N ALA A 462 8.08 -10.48 -47.98
CA ALA A 462 7.92 -11.70 -48.76
C ALA A 462 7.28 -12.83 -47.95
N ALA A 463 7.55 -12.87 -46.67
CA ALA A 463 6.95 -13.80 -45.72
C ALA A 463 5.65 -13.28 -45.07
N GLU A 464 5.29 -12.01 -45.28
CA GLU A 464 4.19 -11.34 -44.56
C GLU A 464 4.34 -11.46 -43.03
N GLN A 465 5.59 -11.31 -42.55
CA GLN A 465 5.94 -11.46 -41.13
C GLN A 465 6.55 -10.18 -40.57
N TYR A 466 6.21 -9.91 -39.31
CA TYR A 466 6.90 -8.90 -38.52
C TYR A 466 7.64 -9.56 -37.36
N HIS A 467 8.94 -9.32 -37.28
CA HIS A 467 9.82 -9.82 -36.23
C HIS A 467 10.14 -8.69 -35.26
N LEU A 468 9.79 -8.86 -34.00
CA LEU A 468 10.10 -7.90 -32.93
C LEU A 468 11.12 -8.54 -31.98
N THR A 469 12.33 -8.00 -31.98
CA THR A 469 13.39 -8.39 -31.06
C THR A 469 13.39 -7.45 -29.87
N LEU A 470 13.22 -8.01 -28.67
CA LEU A 470 13.28 -7.31 -27.39
C LEU A 470 14.54 -7.73 -26.64
N LYS A 471 15.27 -6.76 -26.11
CA LYS A 471 16.46 -6.96 -25.28
C LYS A 471 16.32 -6.20 -23.98
N GLN A 472 16.58 -6.86 -22.84
CA GLN A 472 16.57 -6.22 -21.52
C GLN A 472 17.99 -5.94 -21.00
N LEU A 473 18.15 -4.78 -20.36
CA LEU A 473 19.37 -4.38 -19.66
C LEU A 473 19.02 -4.06 -18.21
N ASN A 474 19.61 -4.80 -17.29
CA ASN A 474 19.45 -4.60 -15.83
C ASN A 474 20.74 -3.98 -15.29
N ARG A 475 20.77 -2.65 -15.15
CA ARG A 475 21.97 -1.93 -14.73
C ARG A 475 22.32 -2.22 -13.26
N PRO A 476 23.61 -2.24 -12.88
CA PRO A 476 24.04 -2.32 -11.48
C PRO A 476 23.41 -1.22 -10.63
N THR A 477 23.07 -1.55 -9.39
CA THR A 477 22.60 -0.61 -8.36
C THR A 477 23.41 -0.83 -7.09
N PRO A 478 23.37 0.09 -6.10
CA PRO A 478 24.06 -0.10 -4.82
C PRO A 478 23.77 -1.49 -4.22
N GLY A 479 24.81 -2.22 -3.86
CA GLY A 479 24.70 -3.57 -3.31
C GLY A 479 24.33 -4.70 -4.29
N GLN A 480 24.00 -4.39 -5.56
CA GLN A 480 23.63 -5.37 -6.59
C GLN A 480 24.35 -5.09 -7.91
N THR A 481 25.53 -5.71 -8.09
CA THR A 481 26.34 -5.56 -9.31
C THR A 481 25.92 -6.47 -10.43
N ASP A 482 25.52 -7.72 -10.09
CA ASP A 482 25.13 -8.75 -11.03
C ASP A 482 23.62 -9.01 -10.92
N LYS A 483 22.89 -8.84 -12.01
CA LYS A 483 21.44 -9.00 -12.07
C LYS A 483 21.03 -10.00 -13.14
N ALA A 484 20.12 -10.88 -12.76
CA ALA A 484 19.52 -11.84 -13.68
C ALA A 484 18.42 -11.20 -14.55
N PRO A 485 18.11 -11.76 -15.72
CA PRO A 485 16.96 -11.34 -16.51
C PRO A 485 15.65 -11.43 -15.72
N LEU A 486 14.81 -10.40 -15.86
CA LEU A 486 13.47 -10.34 -15.28
C LEU A 486 12.42 -10.83 -16.28
N PRO A 487 11.34 -11.48 -15.87
CA PRO A 487 10.19 -11.72 -16.73
C PRO A 487 9.39 -10.42 -16.87
N ILE A 488 9.43 -9.82 -18.05
CA ILE A 488 8.82 -8.52 -18.35
C ILE A 488 7.63 -8.75 -19.29
N PRO A 489 6.38 -8.51 -18.87
CA PRO A 489 5.24 -8.54 -19.78
C PRO A 489 5.21 -7.28 -20.64
N VAL A 490 5.40 -7.45 -21.94
CA VAL A 490 5.32 -6.35 -22.91
C VAL A 490 4.02 -6.49 -23.69
N ALA A 491 3.00 -5.75 -23.26
CA ALA A 491 1.73 -5.67 -23.97
C ALA A 491 1.96 -4.96 -25.32
N THR A 492 1.66 -5.65 -26.41
CA THR A 492 2.07 -5.25 -27.77
C THR A 492 0.88 -5.23 -28.70
N GLY A 493 0.71 -4.13 -29.43
CA GLY A 493 -0.18 -4.02 -30.57
C GLY A 493 0.61 -3.73 -31.86
N LEU A 494 -0.02 -3.92 -33.01
CA LEU A 494 0.52 -3.56 -34.32
C LEU A 494 -0.51 -2.72 -35.06
N LEU A 495 -0.08 -1.59 -35.65
CA LEU A 495 -0.93 -0.74 -36.48
C LEU A 495 -0.48 -0.82 -37.94
N VAL A 496 -1.41 -1.13 -38.85
CA VAL A 496 -1.20 -1.09 -40.29
C VAL A 496 -2.15 -0.05 -40.88
N ASP A 497 -1.65 0.83 -41.74
CA ASP A 497 -2.39 1.96 -42.32
C ASP A 497 -3.15 2.79 -41.24
N GLY A 498 -2.51 3.02 -40.11
CA GLY A 498 -3.05 3.81 -38.99
C GLY A 498 -4.17 3.16 -38.20
N LYS A 499 -4.34 1.84 -38.29
CA LYS A 499 -5.36 1.09 -37.55
C LYS A 499 -4.77 -0.15 -36.87
N PRO A 500 -5.16 -0.43 -35.63
CA PRO A 500 -4.80 -1.67 -34.96
C PRO A 500 -5.26 -2.88 -35.77
N ILE A 501 -4.38 -3.88 -35.91
CA ILE A 501 -4.76 -5.15 -36.54
C ILE A 501 -5.09 -6.20 -35.49
N PRO A 502 -5.98 -7.17 -35.80
CA PRO A 502 -6.28 -8.28 -34.90
C PRO A 502 -5.01 -9.10 -34.63
N LEU A 503 -4.81 -9.41 -33.37
CA LEU A 503 -3.85 -10.38 -32.86
C LEU A 503 -4.62 -11.52 -32.18
N ASP A 504 -3.98 -12.50 -31.61
CA ASP A 504 -4.58 -13.74 -31.10
C ASP A 504 -6.01 -13.62 -30.50
N SER A 505 -6.26 -12.65 -29.62
CA SER A 505 -7.56 -12.44 -28.98
C SER A 505 -7.84 -10.95 -28.76
N GLY A 506 -7.91 -10.15 -29.84
CA GLY A 506 -8.11 -8.70 -29.77
C GLY A 506 -7.03 -7.97 -30.54
N THR A 507 -6.65 -6.75 -30.08
CA THR A 507 -5.62 -5.92 -30.69
C THR A 507 -4.33 -5.90 -29.90
N THR A 508 -4.28 -6.59 -28.76
CA THR A 508 -3.12 -6.69 -27.87
C THR A 508 -2.69 -8.12 -27.65
N ARG A 509 -1.37 -8.37 -27.73
CA ARG A 509 -0.71 -9.62 -27.36
C ARG A 509 0.31 -9.35 -26.26
N ILE A 510 0.34 -10.16 -25.22
CA ILE A 510 1.34 -10.07 -24.16
C ILE A 510 2.56 -10.90 -24.58
N LEU A 511 3.69 -10.23 -24.76
CA LEU A 511 4.98 -10.85 -24.99
C LEU A 511 5.73 -10.96 -23.66
N GLU A 512 6.19 -12.17 -23.32
CA GLU A 512 6.96 -12.41 -22.09
C GLU A 512 8.45 -12.40 -22.40
N LEU A 513 9.11 -11.29 -22.11
CA LEU A 513 10.57 -11.18 -22.22
C LEU A 513 11.20 -11.73 -20.95
N SER A 514 11.61 -13.00 -20.96
CA SER A 514 12.19 -13.71 -19.80
C SER A 514 13.70 -13.96 -19.94
N GLU A 515 14.23 -13.80 -21.15
CA GLU A 515 15.65 -13.95 -21.49
C GLU A 515 16.33 -12.56 -21.70
N PRO A 516 17.66 -12.50 -21.73
CA PRO A 516 18.35 -11.24 -22.04
C PRO A 516 17.95 -10.63 -23.38
N GLU A 517 17.59 -11.47 -24.36
CA GLU A 517 17.12 -11.07 -25.68
C GLU A 517 16.21 -12.17 -26.26
N GLN A 518 15.06 -11.78 -26.80
CA GLN A 518 14.12 -12.69 -27.46
C GLN A 518 13.52 -12.04 -28.70
N THR A 519 13.26 -12.84 -29.74
CA THR A 519 12.55 -12.40 -30.95
C THR A 519 11.18 -13.06 -31.01
N PHE A 520 10.15 -12.21 -31.21
CA PHE A 520 8.77 -12.61 -31.37
C PHE A 520 8.33 -12.39 -32.80
N THR A 521 7.61 -13.37 -33.39
CA THR A 521 7.13 -13.29 -34.75
C THR A 521 5.62 -13.11 -34.79
N PHE A 522 5.17 -12.24 -35.66
CA PHE A 522 3.77 -11.98 -36.00
C PHE A 522 3.56 -12.35 -37.46
N ASP A 523 2.71 -13.34 -37.70
CA ASP A 523 2.38 -13.83 -39.04
C ASP A 523 1.18 -13.09 -39.64
N GLY A 524 1.08 -13.08 -40.96
CA GLY A 524 -0.06 -12.50 -41.68
C GLY A 524 -0.10 -10.96 -41.64
N VAL A 525 1.03 -10.31 -41.46
CA VAL A 525 1.15 -8.86 -41.47
C VAL A 525 1.32 -8.37 -42.91
N LEU A 526 0.26 -7.80 -43.50
CA LEU A 526 0.19 -7.49 -44.94
C LEU A 526 0.99 -6.27 -45.39
N ALA A 527 1.34 -5.39 -44.46
CA ALA A 527 2.19 -4.21 -44.71
C ALA A 527 3.05 -3.89 -43.49
N ARG A 528 4.11 -3.04 -43.68
CA ARG A 528 4.97 -2.63 -42.56
C ARG A 528 4.14 -2.04 -41.43
N PRO A 529 4.11 -2.66 -40.26
CA PRO A 529 3.34 -2.14 -39.12
C PRO A 529 4.13 -1.09 -38.34
N VAL A 530 3.40 -0.28 -37.58
CA VAL A 530 3.94 0.48 -36.46
C VAL A 530 3.68 -0.31 -35.18
N ALA A 531 4.73 -0.59 -34.41
CA ALA A 531 4.61 -1.33 -33.15
C ALA A 531 4.15 -0.41 -32.01
N SER A 532 3.08 -0.80 -31.33
CA SER A 532 2.55 -0.21 -30.12
C SER A 532 3.01 -1.06 -28.94
N LEU A 533 3.94 -0.58 -28.13
CA LEU A 533 4.60 -1.36 -27.07
C LEU A 533 4.29 -0.81 -25.69
N LEU A 534 4.31 -1.69 -24.68
CA LEU A 534 3.96 -1.39 -23.29
C LEU A 534 2.55 -0.78 -23.16
N ARG A 535 1.60 -1.31 -23.91
CA ARG A 535 0.19 -0.88 -23.83
C ARG A 535 -0.30 -0.93 -22.39
N GLY A 536 -1.00 0.15 -21.95
CA GLY A 536 -1.37 0.34 -20.55
C GLY A 536 -0.18 0.42 -19.60
N PHE A 537 1.04 0.70 -20.11
CA PHE A 537 2.29 0.65 -19.35
C PHE A 537 2.45 -0.69 -18.60
N SER A 538 2.44 -1.79 -19.34
CA SER A 538 2.35 -3.16 -18.82
C SER A 538 3.51 -3.62 -17.92
N ALA A 539 4.59 -2.85 -17.83
CA ALA A 539 5.72 -3.10 -16.93
C ALA A 539 6.47 -1.80 -16.58
N PRO A 540 7.01 -1.67 -15.35
CA PRO A 540 7.77 -0.50 -14.90
C PRO A 540 9.20 -0.53 -15.46
N VAL A 541 9.33 -0.24 -16.75
CA VAL A 541 10.59 -0.28 -17.49
C VAL A 541 10.80 0.99 -18.34
N ARG A 542 12.05 1.25 -18.71
CA ARG A 542 12.37 2.28 -19.71
C ARG A 542 12.40 1.62 -21.09
N LEU A 543 11.53 2.06 -21.99
CA LEU A 543 11.49 1.58 -23.37
C LEU A 543 12.36 2.44 -24.27
N THR A 544 13.20 1.81 -25.09
CA THR A 544 13.95 2.41 -26.19
C THR A 544 13.55 1.72 -27.49
N ILE A 545 12.96 2.47 -28.40
CA ILE A 545 12.57 2.01 -29.74
C ILE A 545 12.83 3.12 -30.75
N ASP A 546 13.37 2.77 -31.92
CA ASP A 546 13.55 3.71 -33.01
C ASP A 546 12.25 3.83 -33.81
N GLN A 547 11.50 4.91 -33.57
CA GLN A 547 10.26 5.25 -34.25
C GLN A 547 10.39 6.62 -34.92
N SER A 548 10.02 6.69 -36.20
CA SER A 548 9.98 7.94 -36.94
C SER A 548 8.86 8.85 -36.41
N GLU A 549 8.92 10.14 -36.78
CA GLU A 549 7.82 11.07 -36.49
C GLU A 549 6.48 10.59 -37.07
N SER A 550 6.52 9.98 -38.25
CA SER A 550 5.33 9.40 -38.90
C SER A 550 4.77 8.19 -38.10
N ASP A 551 5.65 7.38 -37.53
CA ASP A 551 5.22 6.26 -36.67
C ASP A 551 4.55 6.79 -35.38
N LEU A 552 5.14 7.81 -34.73
CA LEU A 552 4.56 8.45 -33.55
C LEU A 552 3.22 9.15 -33.84
N LEU A 553 3.10 9.86 -34.98
CA LEU A 553 1.81 10.42 -35.41
C LEU A 553 0.75 9.35 -35.65
N THR A 554 1.15 8.18 -36.16
CA THR A 554 0.27 7.03 -36.34
C THR A 554 -0.23 6.48 -35.00
N LEU A 555 0.67 6.33 -34.03
CA LEU A 555 0.29 5.88 -32.66
C LEU A 555 -0.61 6.92 -31.99
N MET A 556 -0.23 8.19 -31.98
CA MET A 556 -1.01 9.26 -31.36
C MET A 556 -2.45 9.33 -31.88
N SER A 557 -2.67 9.13 -33.18
CA SER A 557 -3.99 9.35 -33.79
C SER A 557 -4.77 8.07 -34.12
N GLY A 558 -4.16 6.91 -34.01
CA GLY A 558 -4.75 5.65 -34.49
C GLY A 558 -4.63 4.48 -33.53
N ASP A 559 -3.89 4.59 -32.43
CA ASP A 559 -3.82 3.54 -31.42
C ASP A 559 -5.13 3.47 -30.63
N ASP A 560 -5.52 2.27 -30.25
CA ASP A 560 -6.65 1.99 -29.36
C ASP A 560 -6.23 1.81 -27.91
N ASP A 561 -4.95 2.09 -27.57
CA ASP A 561 -4.42 2.15 -26.22
C ASP A 561 -4.14 3.61 -25.81
N ASP A 562 -4.88 4.10 -24.84
CA ASP A 562 -4.83 5.49 -24.37
C ASP A 562 -3.42 5.90 -23.91
N PHE A 563 -2.72 5.01 -23.18
CA PHE A 563 -1.39 5.29 -22.68
C PHE A 563 -0.38 5.45 -23.83
N VAL A 564 -0.36 4.54 -24.80
CA VAL A 564 0.58 4.63 -25.95
C VAL A 564 0.29 5.84 -26.81
N ALA A 565 -0.98 6.16 -27.05
CA ALA A 565 -1.37 7.36 -27.80
C ALA A 565 -0.88 8.64 -27.12
N TRP A 566 -1.07 8.74 -25.79
CA TRP A 566 -0.56 9.84 -24.97
C TRP A 566 0.98 9.92 -24.99
N ASP A 567 1.69 8.80 -24.78
CA ASP A 567 3.16 8.74 -24.72
C ASP A 567 3.79 9.12 -26.08
N ALA A 568 3.16 8.72 -27.18
CA ALA A 568 3.55 9.14 -28.53
C ALA A 568 3.37 10.66 -28.73
N ALA A 569 2.26 11.23 -28.23
CA ALA A 569 2.03 12.67 -28.25
C ALA A 569 3.09 13.44 -27.47
N GLN A 570 3.42 12.99 -26.24
CA GLN A 570 4.47 13.59 -25.40
C GLN A 570 5.84 13.52 -26.10
N SER A 571 6.16 12.38 -26.74
CA SER A 571 7.40 12.20 -27.48
C SER A 571 7.51 13.17 -28.70
N LEU A 572 6.42 13.39 -29.42
CA LEU A 572 6.37 14.36 -30.52
C LEU A 572 6.53 15.81 -30.03
N LEU A 573 5.85 16.15 -28.91
CA LEU A 573 5.98 17.49 -28.31
C LEU A 573 7.41 17.75 -27.83
N ALA A 574 8.05 16.79 -27.18
CA ALA A 574 9.44 16.90 -26.75
C ALA A 574 10.39 17.12 -27.93
N ARG A 575 10.27 16.33 -29.02
CA ARG A 575 11.05 16.49 -30.23
C ARG A 575 10.83 17.86 -30.91
N ALA A 576 9.58 18.35 -30.90
CA ALA A 576 9.26 19.67 -31.45
C ALA A 576 9.91 20.80 -30.64
N ILE A 577 9.90 20.71 -29.31
CA ILE A 577 10.56 21.70 -28.42
C ILE A 577 12.07 21.67 -28.61
N GLU A 578 12.70 20.51 -28.66
CA GLU A 578 14.15 20.36 -28.91
C GLU A 578 14.55 20.93 -30.27
N ALA A 579 13.74 20.68 -31.31
CA ALA A 579 14.02 21.22 -32.66
C ALA A 579 13.92 22.74 -32.71
N LEU A 580 12.98 23.36 -32.00
CA LEU A 580 12.84 24.82 -31.87
C LEU A 580 14.02 25.43 -31.11
N ASP A 581 14.45 24.83 -30.01
CA ASP A 581 15.57 25.33 -29.20
C ASP A 581 16.89 25.31 -29.98
N LEU A 582 17.13 24.25 -30.76
CA LEU A 582 18.38 24.08 -31.52
C LEU A 582 18.45 24.88 -32.84
N THR A 583 17.34 25.12 -33.53
CA THR A 583 17.34 25.65 -34.88
C THR A 583 16.66 27.01 -35.05
N GLY A 584 15.79 27.39 -34.11
CA GLY A 584 14.97 28.60 -34.21
C GLY A 584 14.00 28.63 -35.40
N GLN A 585 13.82 27.50 -36.09
CA GLN A 585 12.92 27.37 -37.24
C GLN A 585 11.69 26.57 -36.91
N GLU A 586 10.51 27.03 -37.33
CA GLU A 586 9.29 26.22 -37.31
C GLU A 586 9.52 24.93 -38.12
N SER A 587 9.48 23.79 -37.46
CA SER A 587 9.68 22.50 -38.12
C SER A 587 8.40 22.06 -38.84
N LYS A 588 8.54 21.19 -39.86
CA LYS A 588 7.41 20.53 -40.54
C LYS A 588 6.55 19.68 -39.57
N ILE A 589 7.10 19.34 -38.39
CA ILE A 589 6.40 18.65 -37.32
C ILE A 589 5.17 19.43 -36.88
N HIS A 590 5.23 20.77 -36.83
CA HIS A 590 4.12 21.59 -36.34
C HIS A 590 2.81 21.44 -37.13
N SER A 591 2.85 21.26 -38.45
CA SER A 591 1.62 21.07 -39.24
C SER A 591 1.01 19.68 -39.05
N ALA A 592 1.85 18.64 -39.04
CA ALA A 592 1.42 17.27 -38.85
C ALA A 592 0.93 17.01 -37.41
N LEU A 593 1.62 17.58 -36.41
CA LEU A 593 1.20 17.53 -35.01
C LEU A 593 -0.15 18.23 -34.79
N ARG A 594 -0.35 19.42 -35.42
CA ARG A 594 -1.64 20.11 -35.33
C ARG A 594 -2.76 19.30 -35.95
N GLU A 595 -2.55 18.68 -37.13
CA GLU A 595 -3.55 17.79 -37.74
C GLU A 595 -3.86 16.57 -36.88
N ALA A 596 -2.84 15.99 -36.22
CA ALA A 596 -3.04 14.86 -35.29
C ALA A 596 -3.81 15.28 -34.05
N ILE A 597 -3.53 16.45 -33.45
CA ILE A 597 -4.29 17.03 -32.34
C ILE A 597 -5.75 17.29 -32.77
N GLU A 598 -5.98 17.86 -33.96
CA GLU A 598 -7.34 18.06 -34.46
C GLU A 598 -8.12 16.75 -34.58
N ARG A 599 -7.47 15.65 -34.97
CA ARG A 599 -8.10 14.32 -35.03
C ARG A 599 -8.43 13.76 -33.63
N VAL A 600 -7.51 13.94 -32.67
CA VAL A 600 -7.73 13.52 -31.27
C VAL A 600 -8.91 14.26 -30.65
N LEU A 601 -8.99 15.59 -30.86
CA LEU A 601 -10.06 16.43 -30.31
C LEU A 601 -11.46 16.08 -30.83
N VAL A 602 -11.58 15.44 -31.98
CA VAL A 602 -12.87 14.98 -32.55
C VAL A 602 -13.07 13.46 -32.41
N GLY A 603 -12.08 12.77 -31.84
CA GLY A 603 -12.08 11.31 -31.62
C GLY A 603 -12.80 10.89 -30.35
N PRO A 604 -12.84 9.58 -30.07
CA PRO A 604 -13.48 9.03 -28.85
C PRO A 604 -12.61 9.13 -27.58
N MET A 605 -11.42 9.70 -27.66
CA MET A 605 -10.51 9.83 -26.53
C MET A 605 -11.10 10.74 -25.44
N ASP A 606 -10.81 10.44 -24.19
CA ASP A 606 -11.20 11.29 -23.05
C ASP A 606 -10.61 12.70 -23.21
N ALA A 607 -11.42 13.74 -22.95
CA ALA A 607 -11.01 15.13 -23.12
C ALA A 607 -9.85 15.53 -22.17
N ALA A 608 -9.63 14.79 -21.09
CA ALA A 608 -8.54 15.01 -20.15
C ALA A 608 -7.20 14.40 -20.62
N MET A 609 -7.23 13.52 -21.62
CA MET A 609 -6.04 12.93 -22.26
C MET A 609 -5.39 13.92 -23.24
#